data_e9c993bc003deec23fd69facc66be58e
#
_entry.id   e9c993bc003deec23fd69facc66be58e
#
_cell.length_a   1.000
_cell.length_b   1.000
_cell.length_c   1.000
_cell.angle_alpha   90.00
_cell.angle_beta   90.00
_cell.angle_gamma   90.00
#
_symmetry.space_group_name_H-M   'P 1'
#
loop_
_entity.id
_entity.type
_entity.pdbx_description
1 polymer ?
#
loop_
_entity_poly.entity_id
_entity_poly.type
_entity_poly.pdbx_seq_one_letter_code
_entity_poly.pdbx_strand_id
1 'polypeptide(L)'
;MSCNSCSSSNGTPAGCKNNGTCGTDGCNKLTVFNWLENMEPVGNEDELNIFEVRFKNGRKQYYKNSKNLTLSIGDLIVVNAERGYDVGFITLKGGLIPIQLKRKKIDSESSQFLEILRKASQVDIDKWQNSREKEEEIKKKSRELAISLNLKMKISDVEFQGDGSKATFYYTAVGRVDFRQLIRDMAREFSIRIEMKQIGLREEASRLGGIGSCGRELCCSTWLTDFRSVTTSAARYQQLSLNPQKLAGQCGKLKCCLNYELDFYQEALKDFPKSNTKLLTEKGIAYCQKIDIFKKTLWFVYKNDSINWHQISDKNVKEILKINAEGKKIENLEDYTVSENISNISFENVVGQDSLTRFDKKKKKKKRKLSKSV
;
A
#
# COMPACT_ATOMS: atom_id res chain seq x y z
N MET A 1 15.44 13.26 6.38
CA MET A 1 16.87 13.18 6.00
C MET A 1 16.93 12.95 4.50
N SER A 2 17.52 13.89 3.75
CA SER A 2 17.71 13.72 2.31
C SER A 2 18.82 12.70 2.09
N CYS A 3 18.54 11.67 1.31
CA CYS A 3 19.52 10.64 0.96
C CYS A 3 20.54 11.24 -0.03
N ASN A 4 21.78 11.48 0.42
CA ASN A 4 22.84 12.04 -0.44
C ASN A 4 23.21 11.16 -1.63
N SER A 5 22.82 9.87 -1.62
CA SER A 5 23.05 8.93 -2.72
C SER A 5 22.00 9.00 -3.83
N CYS A 6 20.93 9.78 -3.65
CA CYS A 6 19.89 9.97 -4.66
C CYS A 6 20.11 11.20 -5.56
N SER A 7 21.16 12.00 -5.32
CA SER A 7 21.52 13.13 -6.16
C SER A 7 22.43 12.68 -7.30
N SER A 8 22.06 13.05 -8.54
CA SER A 8 22.99 12.97 -9.66
C SER A 8 24.09 14.03 -9.50
N SER A 9 25.24 13.87 -10.17
CA SER A 9 26.34 14.84 -10.20
C SER A 9 25.92 16.26 -10.63
N ASN A 10 24.72 16.45 -11.15
CA ASN A 10 24.16 17.72 -11.62
C ASN A 10 23.08 18.30 -10.68
N GLY A 11 22.96 17.83 -9.43
CA GLY A 11 22.03 18.39 -8.45
C GLY A 11 20.54 18.06 -8.65
N THR A 12 20.16 17.38 -9.73
CA THR A 12 18.78 16.90 -9.94
C THR A 12 18.62 15.52 -9.33
N PRO A 13 17.60 15.29 -8.51
CA PRO A 13 17.34 13.97 -7.95
C PRO A 13 17.03 12.98 -9.09
N ALA A 14 17.88 11.98 -9.25
CA ALA A 14 17.71 10.92 -10.27
C ALA A 14 16.50 10.01 -9.99
N GLY A 15 15.83 10.20 -8.88
CA GLY A 15 14.76 9.32 -8.39
C GLY A 15 15.32 7.98 -7.87
N CYS A 16 14.68 7.42 -6.86
CA CYS A 16 15.02 6.09 -6.40
C CYS A 16 14.48 5.04 -7.38
N LYS A 17 15.34 4.43 -8.17
CA LYS A 17 14.98 3.34 -9.09
C LYS A 17 14.58 2.05 -8.35
N ASN A 18 14.70 2.01 -7.03
CA ASN A 18 14.43 0.84 -6.18
C ASN A 18 15.08 -0.47 -6.72
N ASN A 19 16.22 -0.31 -7.40
CA ASN A 19 16.93 -1.40 -8.06
C ASN A 19 17.96 -2.11 -7.15
N GLY A 20 17.91 -1.82 -5.85
CA GLY A 20 18.79 -2.43 -4.86
C GLY A 20 20.19 -1.79 -4.77
N THR A 21 20.48 -0.73 -5.51
CA THR A 21 21.76 -0.03 -5.47
C THR A 21 21.80 1.07 -4.39
N CYS A 22 20.66 1.38 -3.76
CA CYS A 22 20.62 2.33 -2.66
C CYS A 22 21.15 1.69 -1.37
N GLY A 23 22.11 2.31 -0.70
CA GLY A 23 22.67 1.81 0.56
C GLY A 23 21.66 1.63 1.70
N THR A 24 20.52 2.33 1.66
CA THR A 24 19.41 2.18 2.61
C THR A 24 18.35 1.16 2.15
N ASP A 25 18.46 0.69 0.92
CA ASP A 25 17.64 -0.36 0.29
C ASP A 25 16.13 -0.25 0.55
N GLY A 26 15.57 0.92 0.36
CA GLY A 26 14.13 1.05 0.40
C GLY A 26 13.55 2.27 1.07
N CYS A 27 14.34 3.31 1.32
CA CYS A 27 13.81 4.62 1.75
C CYS A 27 12.73 4.53 2.84
N ASN A 28 12.99 3.78 3.92
CA ASN A 28 12.05 3.51 5.02
C ASN A 28 10.80 2.67 4.64
N LYS A 29 10.74 2.10 3.44
CA LYS A 29 9.64 1.19 3.07
C LYS A 29 9.62 -0.03 3.98
N LEU A 30 8.46 -0.36 4.52
CA LEU A 30 8.25 -1.47 5.46
C LEU A 30 9.10 -1.38 6.75
N THR A 31 9.71 -0.24 7.04
CA THR A 31 10.51 -0.04 8.26
C THR A 31 9.58 0.28 9.43
N VAL A 32 9.82 -0.36 10.56
CA VAL A 32 9.13 -0.07 11.81
C VAL A 32 9.90 1.02 12.53
N PHE A 33 9.21 2.11 12.86
CA PHE A 33 9.81 3.16 13.69
C PHE A 33 9.99 2.65 15.11
N ASN A 34 11.24 2.66 15.60
CA ASN A 34 11.56 2.23 16.96
C ASN A 34 11.39 3.38 17.95
N TRP A 35 10.18 3.54 18.48
CA TRP A 35 9.86 4.55 19.49
C TRP A 35 10.35 4.19 20.90
N LEU A 36 10.81 2.95 21.11
CA LEU A 36 11.40 2.49 22.37
C LEU A 36 12.93 2.52 22.38
N GLU A 37 13.59 3.06 21.35
CA GLU A 37 15.05 3.01 21.21
C GLU A 37 15.80 3.64 22.38
N ASN A 38 15.22 4.70 22.96
CA ASN A 38 15.83 5.47 24.07
C ASN A 38 15.29 5.03 25.47
N MET A 39 14.49 3.97 25.54
CA MET A 39 14.00 3.44 26.79
C MET A 39 14.86 2.23 27.20
N GLU A 40 15.18 2.16 28.47
CA GLU A 40 15.83 0.97 29.04
C GLU A 40 14.93 -0.26 28.85
N PRO A 41 15.49 -1.38 28.37
CA PRO A 41 14.71 -2.57 28.15
C PRO A 41 14.14 -3.12 29.47
N VAL A 42 12.84 -3.23 29.53
CA VAL A 42 12.13 -3.90 30.64
C VAL A 42 11.99 -5.38 30.26
N GLY A 43 12.82 -6.25 30.82
CA GLY A 43 12.73 -7.69 30.58
C GLY A 43 14.09 -8.39 30.59
N ASN A 44 14.07 -9.72 30.44
CA ASN A 44 15.28 -10.54 30.39
C ASN A 44 16.10 -10.22 29.13
N GLU A 45 17.40 -9.96 29.30
CA GLU A 45 18.34 -9.62 28.21
C GLU A 45 18.38 -10.69 27.10
N ASP A 46 18.10 -11.95 27.43
CA ASP A 46 18.10 -13.06 26.47
C ASP A 46 16.98 -12.98 25.42
N GLU A 47 15.83 -12.41 25.75
CA GLU A 47 14.74 -12.18 24.77
C GLU A 47 15.07 -11.04 23.80
N LEU A 48 16.01 -10.17 24.16
CA LEU A 48 16.39 -8.99 23.39
C LEU A 48 17.51 -9.25 22.39
N ASN A 49 18.13 -10.45 22.39
CA ASN A 49 19.20 -10.81 21.47
C ASN A 49 18.72 -11.25 20.08
N ILE A 50 17.47 -10.97 19.73
CA ILE A 50 16.91 -11.19 18.41
C ILE A 50 16.90 -9.87 17.64
N PHE A 51 17.28 -9.94 16.37
CA PHE A 51 17.35 -8.80 15.46
C PHE A 51 16.51 -9.06 14.21
N GLU A 52 15.78 -8.04 13.75
CA GLU A 52 15.13 -8.08 12.43
C GLU A 52 16.14 -7.64 11.37
N VAL A 53 16.39 -8.52 10.42
CA VAL A 53 17.31 -8.27 9.31
C VAL A 53 16.53 -8.18 8.02
N ARG A 54 16.84 -7.17 7.23
CA ARG A 54 16.22 -6.89 5.95
C ARG A 54 17.15 -7.19 4.80
N PHE A 55 16.61 -7.83 3.79
CA PHE A 55 17.24 -8.16 2.53
C PHE A 55 16.59 -7.40 1.37
N LYS A 56 16.83 -7.81 0.15
CA LYS A 56 16.27 -7.20 -1.05
C LYS A 56 14.74 -7.17 -1.02
N ASN A 57 14.16 -6.10 -1.59
CA ASN A 57 12.71 -5.91 -1.78
C ASN A 57 11.85 -6.12 -0.53
N GLY A 58 12.40 -5.79 0.66
CA GLY A 58 11.66 -5.87 1.90
C GLY A 58 11.49 -7.27 2.48
N ARG A 59 12.22 -8.27 1.99
CA ARG A 59 12.30 -9.58 2.65
C ARG A 59 12.93 -9.39 4.03
N LYS A 60 12.25 -9.79 5.09
CA LYS A 60 12.67 -9.64 6.48
C LYS A 60 12.67 -10.98 7.18
N GLN A 61 13.71 -11.25 7.94
CA GLN A 61 13.84 -12.42 8.77
C GLN A 61 14.43 -12.04 10.14
N TYR A 62 14.27 -12.94 11.12
CA TYR A 62 14.74 -12.74 12.48
C TYR A 62 15.95 -13.64 12.73
N TYR A 63 16.97 -13.07 13.37
CA TYR A 63 18.23 -13.77 13.65
C TYR A 63 18.64 -13.53 15.10
N LYS A 64 19.26 -14.55 15.69
CA LYS A 64 19.77 -14.48 17.07
C LYS A 64 21.24 -14.05 17.07
N ASN A 65 21.58 -13.14 17.96
CA ASN A 65 22.97 -12.72 18.19
C ASN A 65 23.61 -13.54 19.32
N SER A 66 23.96 -14.80 19.04
CA SER A 66 24.56 -15.69 20.04
C SER A 66 25.97 -15.26 20.46
N LYS A 67 26.63 -14.42 19.68
CA LYS A 67 28.01 -13.96 19.93
C LYS A 67 28.08 -12.62 20.68
N ASN A 68 26.94 -12.09 21.12
CA ASN A 68 26.85 -10.78 21.82
C ASN A 68 27.61 -9.65 21.09
N LEU A 69 27.50 -9.61 19.76
CA LEU A 69 28.11 -8.58 18.96
C LEU A 69 27.43 -7.22 19.25
N THR A 70 28.23 -6.16 19.34
CA THR A 70 27.69 -4.80 19.44
C THR A 70 27.13 -4.36 18.09
N LEU A 71 25.81 -4.39 17.94
CA LEU A 71 25.10 -4.14 16.70
C LEU A 71 24.18 -2.92 16.83
N SER A 72 24.10 -2.13 15.77
CA SER A 72 23.24 -0.96 15.65
C SER A 72 22.29 -1.08 14.46
N ILE A 73 21.15 -0.37 14.53
CA ILE A 73 20.21 -0.29 13.40
C ILE A 73 20.95 0.35 12.21
N GLY A 74 20.83 -0.26 11.03
CA GLY A 74 21.54 0.14 9.82
C GLY A 74 22.86 -0.59 9.57
N ASP A 75 23.39 -1.33 10.56
CA ASP A 75 24.62 -2.13 10.35
C ASP A 75 24.36 -3.22 9.30
N LEU A 76 25.34 -3.38 8.40
CA LEU A 76 25.44 -4.52 7.50
C LEU A 76 26.02 -5.72 8.26
N ILE A 77 25.31 -6.81 8.22
CA ILE A 77 25.71 -8.05 8.92
C ILE A 77 25.68 -9.23 7.98
N VAL A 78 26.52 -10.20 8.29
CA VAL A 78 26.56 -11.52 7.69
C VAL A 78 25.79 -12.46 8.60
N VAL A 79 24.79 -13.12 8.04
CA VAL A 79 23.90 -14.04 8.76
C VAL A 79 24.02 -15.45 8.21
N ASN A 80 23.78 -16.42 9.05
CA ASN A 80 23.74 -17.81 8.63
C ASN A 80 22.53 -18.06 7.74
N ALA A 81 22.72 -18.86 6.71
CA ALA A 81 21.64 -19.35 5.85
C ALA A 81 21.61 -20.88 5.92
N GLU A 82 20.57 -21.54 5.39
CA GLU A 82 20.53 -23.02 5.34
C GLU A 82 21.78 -23.62 4.71
N ARG A 83 22.36 -22.92 3.73
CA ARG A 83 23.66 -23.21 3.13
C ARG A 83 24.38 -21.92 2.83
N GLY A 84 25.61 -21.78 3.32
CA GLY A 84 26.39 -20.54 3.16
C GLY A 84 25.93 -19.42 4.07
N TYR A 85 26.10 -18.18 3.62
CA TYR A 85 25.76 -16.99 4.38
C TYR A 85 25.01 -15.98 3.51
N ASP A 86 24.22 -15.13 4.14
CA ASP A 86 23.54 -14.02 3.48
C ASP A 86 23.98 -12.70 4.11
N VAL A 87 23.79 -11.59 3.38
CA VAL A 87 24.15 -10.24 3.83
C VAL A 87 22.87 -9.40 3.87
N GLY A 88 22.64 -8.74 5.01
CA GLY A 88 21.46 -7.91 5.18
C GLY A 88 21.69 -6.76 6.15
N PHE A 89 20.72 -5.86 6.22
CA PHE A 89 20.72 -4.70 7.12
C PHE A 89 19.88 -4.96 8.36
N ILE A 90 20.35 -4.55 9.51
CA ILE A 90 19.54 -4.54 10.73
C ILE A 90 18.52 -3.41 10.62
N THR A 91 17.24 -3.76 10.75
CA THR A 91 16.13 -2.79 10.71
C THR A 91 15.45 -2.59 12.05
N LEU A 92 15.54 -3.56 12.95
CA LEU A 92 14.92 -3.47 14.28
C LEU A 92 15.72 -4.26 15.30
N LYS A 93 15.83 -3.70 16.51
CA LYS A 93 16.40 -4.35 17.70
C LYS A 93 15.60 -3.98 18.95
N GLY A 94 15.75 -4.76 20.01
CA GLY A 94 15.21 -4.44 21.35
C GLY A 94 13.74 -4.73 21.54
N GLY A 95 13.08 -4.00 22.41
CA GLY A 95 11.75 -4.28 22.97
C GLY A 95 10.59 -4.36 21.98
N LEU A 96 10.73 -3.86 20.75
CA LEU A 96 9.70 -4.01 19.71
C LEU A 96 9.72 -5.37 18.99
N ILE A 97 10.81 -6.13 19.11
CA ILE A 97 10.95 -7.45 18.46
C ILE A 97 9.86 -8.42 18.92
N PRO A 98 9.63 -8.64 20.24
CA PRO A 98 8.58 -9.54 20.70
C PRO A 98 7.19 -9.15 20.18
N ILE A 99 6.90 -7.86 20.10
CA ILE A 99 5.62 -7.35 19.57
C ILE A 99 5.48 -7.70 18.09
N GLN A 100 6.55 -7.54 17.31
CA GLN A 100 6.54 -7.90 15.88
C GLN A 100 6.44 -9.41 15.66
N LEU A 101 7.10 -10.23 16.48
CA LEU A 101 6.99 -11.68 16.43
C LEU A 101 5.56 -12.14 16.71
N LYS A 102 4.92 -11.61 17.76
CA LYS A 102 3.51 -11.87 18.06
C LYS A 102 2.58 -11.46 16.92
N ARG A 103 2.81 -10.28 16.33
CA ARG A 103 2.03 -9.81 15.17
C ARG A 103 2.15 -10.74 13.96
N LYS A 104 3.34 -11.30 13.73
CA LYS A 104 3.60 -12.25 12.65
C LYS A 104 3.25 -13.69 13.02
N LYS A 105 2.77 -13.94 14.23
CA LYS A 105 2.46 -15.28 14.77
C LYS A 105 3.66 -16.22 14.72
N ILE A 106 4.85 -15.69 14.97
CA ILE A 106 6.09 -16.46 15.12
C ILE A 106 6.31 -16.64 16.62
N ASP A 107 6.43 -17.88 17.04
CA ASP A 107 6.70 -18.21 18.42
C ASP A 107 8.19 -18.04 18.71
N SER A 108 8.53 -17.23 19.71
CA SER A 108 9.92 -16.93 20.08
C SER A 108 10.65 -18.11 20.71
N GLU A 109 9.90 -19.01 21.36
CA GLU A 109 10.49 -20.13 22.09
C GLU A 109 10.66 -21.37 21.22
N SER A 110 9.72 -21.65 20.33
CA SER A 110 9.72 -22.84 19.47
C SER A 110 10.46 -22.65 18.14
N SER A 111 10.67 -21.39 17.72
CA SER A 111 11.34 -21.10 16.44
C SER A 111 12.85 -21.14 16.56
N GLN A 112 13.50 -22.03 15.80
CA GLN A 112 14.95 -22.02 15.66
C GLN A 112 15.37 -20.84 14.79
N PHE A 113 15.75 -19.73 15.43
CA PHE A 113 16.31 -18.59 14.72
C PHE A 113 17.75 -18.90 14.27
N LEU A 114 18.04 -18.58 13.01
CA LEU A 114 19.40 -18.63 12.50
C LEU A 114 20.25 -17.55 13.17
N GLU A 115 21.57 -17.72 13.15
CA GLU A 115 22.50 -16.88 13.89
C GLU A 115 23.12 -15.76 13.04
N ILE A 116 23.45 -14.67 13.71
CA ILE A 116 24.30 -13.62 13.16
C ILE A 116 25.76 -14.07 13.31
N LEU A 117 26.49 -14.15 12.20
CA LEU A 117 27.86 -14.64 12.19
C LEU A 117 28.86 -13.55 12.60
N ARG A 118 28.77 -12.37 11.98
CA ARG A 118 29.66 -11.22 12.20
C ARG A 118 29.12 -9.96 11.50
N LYS A 119 29.73 -8.81 11.77
CA LYS A 119 29.54 -7.63 10.93
C LYS A 119 30.16 -7.87 9.55
N ALA A 120 29.55 -7.31 8.51
CA ALA A 120 30.03 -7.45 7.14
C ALA A 120 31.39 -6.74 6.99
N SER A 121 32.34 -7.43 6.38
CA SER A 121 33.63 -6.85 5.96
C SER A 121 33.49 -6.19 4.59
N GLN A 122 34.44 -5.36 4.19
CA GLN A 122 34.42 -4.73 2.87
C GLN A 122 34.37 -5.77 1.74
N VAL A 123 35.08 -6.88 1.91
CA VAL A 123 35.06 -7.99 0.93
C VAL A 123 33.69 -8.62 0.77
N ASP A 124 32.95 -8.75 1.89
CA ASP A 124 31.55 -9.29 1.83
C ASP A 124 30.63 -8.31 1.11
N ILE A 125 30.80 -7.00 1.37
CA ILE A 125 30.01 -5.95 0.74
C ILE A 125 30.28 -5.91 -0.76
N ASP A 126 31.52 -5.94 -1.18
CA ASP A 126 31.91 -5.91 -2.59
C ASP A 126 31.36 -7.15 -3.33
N LYS A 127 31.49 -8.32 -2.71
CA LYS A 127 30.94 -9.56 -3.28
C LYS A 127 29.43 -9.52 -3.43
N TRP A 128 28.74 -9.04 -2.41
CA TRP A 128 27.29 -8.89 -2.41
C TRP A 128 26.82 -7.86 -3.45
N GLN A 129 27.50 -6.71 -3.58
CA GLN A 129 27.19 -5.70 -4.61
C GLN A 129 27.40 -6.24 -6.02
N ASN A 130 28.52 -6.89 -6.28
CA ASN A 130 28.80 -7.53 -7.58
C ASN A 130 27.74 -8.58 -7.96
N SER A 131 27.24 -9.33 -6.98
CA SER A 131 26.14 -10.30 -7.21
C SER A 131 24.85 -9.58 -7.58
N ARG A 132 24.54 -8.47 -6.93
CA ARG A 132 23.33 -7.66 -7.20
C ARG A 132 23.36 -6.99 -8.59
N GLU A 133 24.50 -6.54 -9.04
CA GLU A 133 24.64 -5.92 -10.37
C GLU A 133 24.31 -6.91 -11.48
N LYS A 134 24.59 -8.19 -11.30
CA LYS A 134 24.29 -9.27 -12.26
C LYS A 134 22.81 -9.65 -12.31
N GLU A 135 22.02 -9.30 -11.30
CA GLU A 135 20.63 -9.77 -11.17
C GLU A 135 19.74 -9.35 -12.34
N GLU A 136 19.90 -8.13 -12.86
CA GLU A 136 19.06 -7.63 -13.95
C GLU A 136 19.37 -8.33 -15.27
N GLU A 137 20.64 -8.61 -15.55
CA GLU A 137 21.06 -9.34 -16.73
C GLU A 137 20.56 -10.80 -16.67
N ILE A 138 20.78 -11.46 -15.55
CA ILE A 138 20.33 -12.84 -15.30
C ILE A 138 18.81 -12.94 -15.40
N LYS A 139 18.08 -11.95 -14.87
CA LYS A 139 16.62 -11.90 -15.00
C LYS A 139 16.17 -11.83 -16.45
N LYS A 140 16.85 -11.05 -17.31
CA LYS A 140 16.55 -10.97 -18.74
C LYS A 140 16.80 -12.31 -19.43
N LYS A 141 17.97 -12.87 -19.27
CA LYS A 141 18.33 -14.19 -19.86
C LYS A 141 17.37 -15.30 -19.41
N SER A 142 17.02 -15.32 -18.13
CA SER A 142 16.06 -16.30 -17.60
C SER A 142 14.67 -16.18 -18.21
N ARG A 143 14.22 -14.96 -18.52
CA ARG A 143 12.96 -14.73 -19.24
C ARG A 143 13.01 -15.25 -20.67
N GLU A 144 14.11 -15.02 -21.37
CA GLU A 144 14.33 -15.53 -22.72
C GLU A 144 14.29 -17.06 -22.76
N LEU A 145 14.95 -17.72 -21.79
CA LEU A 145 14.90 -19.17 -21.64
C LEU A 145 13.48 -19.67 -21.33
N ALA A 146 12.74 -18.99 -20.47
CA ALA A 146 11.36 -19.37 -20.16
C ALA A 146 10.43 -19.22 -21.38
N ILE A 147 10.64 -18.21 -22.21
CA ILE A 147 9.91 -18.00 -23.46
C ILE A 147 10.26 -19.05 -24.50
N SER A 148 11.54 -19.39 -24.66
CA SER A 148 11.98 -20.42 -25.62
C SER A 148 11.40 -21.81 -25.29
N LEU A 149 11.17 -22.08 -24.02
CA LEU A 149 10.51 -23.31 -23.54
C LEU A 149 8.98 -23.22 -23.53
N ASN A 150 8.38 -22.14 -24.04
CA ASN A 150 6.93 -21.90 -24.06
C ASN A 150 6.24 -22.04 -22.69
N LEU A 151 6.92 -21.68 -21.60
CA LEU A 151 6.38 -21.78 -20.26
C LEU A 151 5.41 -20.63 -19.97
N LYS A 152 4.20 -20.95 -19.50
CA LYS A 152 3.18 -19.96 -19.11
C LYS A 152 3.46 -19.37 -17.72
N MET A 153 4.61 -18.71 -17.58
CA MET A 153 5.07 -18.07 -16.36
C MET A 153 5.83 -16.79 -16.67
N LYS A 154 5.92 -15.91 -15.69
CA LYS A 154 6.67 -14.67 -15.79
C LYS A 154 7.67 -14.59 -14.63
N ILE A 155 8.95 -14.53 -14.92
CA ILE A 155 10.00 -14.26 -13.94
C ILE A 155 9.98 -12.77 -13.61
N SER A 156 9.67 -12.44 -12.37
CA SER A 156 9.45 -11.07 -11.91
C SER A 156 10.71 -10.46 -11.33
N ASP A 157 11.45 -11.23 -10.53
CA ASP A 157 12.63 -10.76 -9.82
C ASP A 157 13.62 -11.89 -9.57
N VAL A 158 14.89 -11.54 -9.37
CA VAL A 158 15.98 -12.47 -9.00
C VAL A 158 16.69 -11.89 -7.79
N GLU A 159 16.98 -12.72 -6.80
CA GLU A 159 17.67 -12.35 -5.58
C GLU A 159 18.82 -13.32 -5.34
N PHE A 160 20.04 -12.81 -5.36
CA PHE A 160 21.22 -13.58 -4.99
C PHE A 160 21.38 -13.64 -3.47
N GLN A 161 21.81 -14.77 -2.99
CA GLN A 161 22.33 -14.90 -1.63
C GLN A 161 23.64 -14.13 -1.50
N GLY A 162 23.95 -13.59 -0.32
CA GLY A 162 25.12 -12.74 -0.11
C GLY A 162 26.48 -13.38 -0.47
N ASP A 163 26.56 -14.72 -0.42
CA ASP A 163 27.73 -15.49 -0.86
C ASP A 163 27.82 -15.70 -2.39
N GLY A 164 26.77 -15.36 -3.12
CA GLY A 164 26.68 -15.52 -4.58
C GLY A 164 26.52 -16.97 -5.06
N SER A 165 26.41 -17.96 -4.17
CA SER A 165 26.33 -19.38 -4.55
C SER A 165 24.94 -19.83 -4.99
N LYS A 166 23.90 -19.11 -4.54
CA LYS A 166 22.49 -19.40 -4.77
C LYS A 166 21.74 -18.18 -5.24
N ALA A 167 20.82 -18.36 -6.19
CA ALA A 167 19.87 -17.32 -6.59
C ALA A 167 18.45 -17.84 -6.50
N THR A 168 17.57 -17.03 -5.91
CA THR A 168 16.12 -17.28 -5.83
C THR A 168 15.42 -16.50 -6.92
N PHE A 169 14.72 -17.21 -7.80
CA PHE A 169 13.94 -16.65 -8.91
C PHE A 169 12.48 -16.57 -8.50
N TYR A 170 11.97 -15.37 -8.40
CA TYR A 170 10.57 -15.13 -8.08
C TYR A 170 9.75 -15.07 -9.37
N TYR A 171 8.72 -15.91 -9.47
CA TYR A 171 7.88 -15.98 -10.65
C TYR A 171 6.40 -15.94 -10.31
N THR A 172 5.61 -15.49 -11.28
CA THR A 172 4.15 -15.54 -11.24
C THR A 172 3.64 -16.48 -12.33
N ALA A 173 2.64 -17.28 -12.00
CA ALA A 173 1.94 -18.15 -12.93
C ALA A 173 0.49 -18.32 -12.50
N VAL A 174 -0.41 -18.54 -13.46
CA VAL A 174 -1.84 -18.78 -13.20
C VAL A 174 -2.09 -20.20 -12.70
N GLY A 175 -1.28 -21.15 -13.17
CA GLY A 175 -1.40 -22.55 -12.83
C GLY A 175 -0.04 -23.20 -12.49
N ARG A 176 -0.05 -24.49 -12.35
CA ARG A 176 1.18 -25.27 -12.11
C ARG A 176 2.00 -25.30 -13.40
N VAL A 177 3.29 -24.99 -13.30
CA VAL A 177 4.25 -24.99 -14.41
C VAL A 177 5.33 -26.01 -14.15
N ASP A 178 5.67 -26.82 -15.15
CA ASP A 178 6.84 -27.70 -15.06
C ASP A 178 8.07 -26.95 -15.57
N PHE A 179 8.91 -26.57 -14.64
CA PHE A 179 10.12 -25.79 -14.89
C PHE A 179 11.42 -26.63 -14.74
N ARG A 180 11.34 -27.97 -14.77
CA ARG A 180 12.52 -28.84 -14.57
C ARG A 180 13.59 -28.61 -15.65
N GLN A 181 13.16 -28.46 -16.88
CA GLN A 181 14.09 -28.16 -17.99
C GLN A 181 14.68 -26.76 -17.84
N LEU A 182 13.83 -25.76 -17.51
CA LEU A 182 14.29 -24.41 -17.28
C LEU A 182 15.38 -24.34 -16.19
N ILE A 183 15.21 -25.03 -15.07
CA ILE A 183 16.22 -25.07 -14.01
C ILE A 183 17.55 -25.66 -14.50
N ARG A 184 17.52 -26.72 -15.32
CA ARG A 184 18.74 -27.33 -15.87
C ARG A 184 19.48 -26.36 -16.79
N ASP A 185 18.75 -25.68 -17.66
CA ASP A 185 19.33 -24.76 -18.63
C ASP A 185 19.90 -23.52 -17.93
N MET A 186 19.15 -22.95 -16.98
CA MET A 186 19.61 -21.84 -16.13
C MET A 186 20.83 -22.23 -15.26
N ALA A 187 20.84 -23.43 -14.67
CA ALA A 187 21.96 -23.89 -13.86
C ALA A 187 23.25 -24.07 -14.72
N ARG A 188 23.08 -24.52 -15.95
CA ARG A 188 24.20 -24.64 -16.92
C ARG A 188 24.71 -23.28 -17.35
N GLU A 189 23.81 -22.34 -17.65
CA GLU A 189 24.14 -21.00 -18.13
C GLU A 189 24.81 -20.13 -17.04
N PHE A 190 24.26 -20.16 -15.84
CA PHE A 190 24.71 -19.26 -14.77
C PHE A 190 25.69 -19.88 -13.79
N SER A 191 25.88 -21.20 -13.82
CA SER A 191 26.75 -21.96 -12.89
C SER A 191 26.47 -21.69 -11.41
N ILE A 192 25.20 -21.47 -11.06
CA ILE A 192 24.72 -21.19 -9.70
C ILE A 192 23.60 -22.15 -9.31
N ARG A 193 23.38 -22.29 -7.99
CA ARG A 193 22.21 -23.02 -7.49
C ARG A 193 20.94 -22.21 -7.66
N ILE A 194 19.95 -22.79 -8.31
CA ILE A 194 18.69 -22.15 -8.61
C ILE A 194 17.60 -22.60 -7.66
N GLU A 195 16.90 -21.63 -7.08
CA GLU A 195 15.67 -21.83 -6.34
C GLU A 195 14.53 -21.09 -7.01
N MET A 196 13.41 -21.78 -7.26
CA MET A 196 12.22 -21.18 -7.87
C MET A 196 11.16 -20.94 -6.81
N LYS A 197 10.73 -19.69 -6.66
CA LYS A 197 9.68 -19.30 -5.69
C LYS A 197 8.51 -18.64 -6.41
N GLN A 198 7.34 -19.28 -6.31
CA GLN A 198 6.11 -18.68 -6.84
C GLN A 198 5.62 -17.58 -5.92
N ILE A 199 5.26 -16.44 -6.50
CA ILE A 199 4.70 -15.31 -5.78
C ILE A 199 3.34 -14.91 -6.37
N GLY A 200 2.51 -14.28 -5.54
CA GLY A 200 1.23 -13.75 -5.97
C GLY A 200 1.39 -12.43 -6.74
N LEU A 201 0.42 -12.10 -7.61
CA LEU A 201 0.44 -10.87 -8.41
C LEU A 201 0.57 -9.59 -7.56
N ARG A 202 0.04 -9.58 -6.33
CA ARG A 202 0.18 -8.43 -5.42
C ARG A 202 1.58 -8.35 -4.82
N GLU A 203 2.18 -9.48 -4.53
CA GLU A 203 3.57 -9.55 -4.06
C GLU A 203 4.54 -9.14 -5.16
N GLU A 204 4.27 -9.54 -6.41
CA GLU A 204 5.01 -9.04 -7.57
C GLU A 204 4.94 -7.52 -7.67
N ALA A 205 3.73 -6.95 -7.60
CA ALA A 205 3.54 -5.50 -7.63
C ALA A 205 4.24 -4.80 -6.44
N SER A 206 4.27 -5.43 -5.27
CA SER A 206 4.98 -4.93 -4.09
C SER A 206 6.49 -4.86 -4.31
N ARG A 207 7.08 -5.87 -4.96
CA ARG A 207 8.51 -5.92 -5.29
C ARG A 207 8.90 -4.91 -6.37
N LEU A 208 8.08 -4.78 -7.40
CA LEU A 208 8.32 -3.83 -8.48
C LEU A 208 8.13 -2.37 -8.05
N GLY A 209 7.24 -2.14 -7.08
CA GLY A 209 6.86 -0.80 -6.67
C GLY A 209 6.01 -0.08 -7.70
N GLY A 210 5.88 1.23 -7.54
CA GLY A 210 5.15 2.10 -8.45
C GLY A 210 4.18 3.04 -7.75
N ILE A 211 3.43 3.82 -8.54
CA ILE A 211 2.45 4.80 -8.07
C ILE A 211 1.04 4.27 -8.33
N GLY A 212 0.19 4.29 -7.32
CA GLY A 212 -1.20 3.90 -7.44
C GLY A 212 -2.06 4.94 -8.17
N SER A 213 -3.30 4.57 -8.51
CA SER A 213 -4.29 5.48 -9.09
C SER A 213 -4.67 6.66 -8.15
N CYS A 214 -4.29 6.61 -6.88
CA CYS A 214 -4.44 7.68 -5.90
C CYS A 214 -3.29 8.69 -5.93
N GLY A 215 -2.29 8.54 -6.81
CA GLY A 215 -1.11 9.40 -6.88
C GLY A 215 -0.05 9.15 -5.81
N ARG A 216 -0.23 8.16 -4.94
CA ARG A 216 0.74 7.77 -3.89
C ARG A 216 1.45 6.48 -4.28
N GLU A 217 2.60 6.23 -3.68
CA GLU A 217 3.27 4.93 -3.80
C GLU A 217 2.33 3.78 -3.39
N LEU A 218 2.54 2.61 -3.98
CA LEU A 218 1.71 1.44 -3.69
C LEU A 218 1.77 1.07 -2.20
N CYS A 219 0.60 0.90 -1.57
CA CYS A 219 0.51 0.49 -0.16
C CYS A 219 1.26 -0.82 0.11
N CYS A 220 1.20 -1.77 -0.83
CA CYS A 220 1.89 -3.05 -0.73
C CYS A 220 3.42 -2.95 -0.80
N SER A 221 3.97 -1.90 -1.40
CA SER A 221 5.42 -1.68 -1.44
C SER A 221 5.93 -0.83 -0.29
N THR A 222 5.07 -0.10 0.43
CA THR A 222 5.48 0.87 1.45
C THR A 222 5.24 0.40 2.88
N TRP A 223 4.00 0.13 3.27
CA TRP A 223 3.65 -0.13 4.67
C TRP A 223 2.77 -1.37 4.88
N LEU A 224 2.01 -1.78 3.86
CA LEU A 224 1.09 -2.90 3.98
C LEU A 224 1.86 -4.22 3.85
N THR A 225 1.84 -5.02 4.91
CA THR A 225 2.51 -6.34 4.97
C THR A 225 1.54 -7.51 4.89
N ASP A 226 0.26 -7.30 5.23
CA ASP A 226 -0.78 -8.33 5.21
C ASP A 226 -1.63 -8.22 3.94
N PHE A 227 -1.53 -9.23 3.08
CA PHE A 227 -2.20 -9.28 1.78
C PHE A 227 -3.48 -10.12 1.82
N ARG A 228 -4.44 -9.71 2.65
CA ARG A 228 -5.75 -10.36 2.70
C ARG A 228 -6.48 -10.26 1.37
N SER A 229 -7.30 -11.25 1.09
CA SER A 229 -8.21 -11.22 -0.06
C SER A 229 -9.23 -10.09 0.11
N VAL A 230 -9.41 -9.28 -0.93
CA VAL A 230 -10.38 -8.18 -0.95
C VAL A 230 -11.61 -8.65 -1.70
N THR A 231 -12.78 -8.47 -1.10
CA THR A 231 -14.07 -8.83 -1.70
C THR A 231 -14.79 -7.58 -2.23
N THR A 232 -15.74 -7.78 -3.14
CA THR A 232 -16.60 -6.70 -3.65
C THR A 232 -17.53 -6.13 -2.58
N SER A 233 -17.78 -6.88 -1.50
CA SER A 233 -18.56 -6.41 -0.34
C SER A 233 -17.92 -5.17 0.27
N ALA A 234 -16.57 -5.10 0.34
CA ALA A 234 -15.87 -3.92 0.85
C ALA A 234 -16.20 -2.66 0.03
N ALA A 235 -16.29 -2.79 -1.30
CA ALA A 235 -16.68 -1.68 -2.16
C ALA A 235 -18.16 -1.27 -1.96
N ARG A 236 -19.05 -2.23 -1.69
CA ARG A 236 -20.46 -1.96 -1.39
C ARG A 236 -20.64 -1.18 -0.09
N TYR A 237 -19.97 -1.58 0.98
CA TYR A 237 -20.00 -0.83 2.25
C TYR A 237 -19.50 0.60 2.10
N GLN A 238 -18.52 0.83 1.23
CA GLN A 238 -18.00 2.15 0.90
C GLN A 238 -18.82 2.88 -0.17
N GLN A 239 -19.93 2.28 -0.63
CA GLN A 239 -20.84 2.83 -1.65
C GLN A 239 -20.15 3.22 -2.97
N LEU A 240 -19.09 2.51 -3.31
CA LEU A 240 -18.38 2.70 -4.57
C LEU A 240 -19.08 1.97 -5.72
N SER A 241 -19.04 2.58 -6.90
CA SER A 241 -19.53 1.90 -8.11
C SER A 241 -18.72 0.62 -8.37
N LEU A 242 -19.42 -0.48 -8.66
CA LEU A 242 -18.79 -1.78 -8.92
C LEU A 242 -18.13 -1.85 -10.32
N ASN A 243 -17.42 -0.81 -10.70
CA ASN A 243 -16.64 -0.80 -11.94
C ASN A 243 -15.28 -1.47 -11.71
N PRO A 244 -14.99 -2.63 -12.33
CA PRO A 244 -13.74 -3.35 -12.15
C PRO A 244 -12.50 -2.50 -12.43
N GLN A 245 -12.53 -1.66 -13.46
CA GLN A 245 -11.41 -0.79 -13.83
C GLN A 245 -11.07 0.24 -12.76
N LYS A 246 -12.08 0.80 -12.09
CA LYS A 246 -11.89 1.77 -10.99
C LYS A 246 -11.47 1.08 -9.69
N LEU A 247 -11.91 -0.15 -9.46
CA LEU A 247 -11.63 -0.91 -8.23
C LEU A 247 -10.34 -1.73 -8.30
N ALA A 248 -9.81 -2.01 -9.49
CA ALA A 248 -8.57 -2.76 -9.65
C ALA A 248 -7.34 -1.94 -9.28
N GLY A 249 -6.39 -2.57 -8.63
CA GLY A 249 -5.04 -2.05 -8.40
C GLY A 249 -4.11 -2.39 -9.56
N GLN A 250 -2.86 -1.91 -9.52
CA GLN A 250 -1.84 -2.24 -10.54
C GLN A 250 -1.53 -3.74 -10.63
N CYS A 251 -1.76 -4.48 -9.55
CA CYS A 251 -1.61 -5.94 -9.53
C CYS A 251 -2.77 -6.70 -10.21
N GLY A 252 -3.76 -6.03 -10.80
CA GLY A 252 -4.95 -6.66 -11.38
C GLY A 252 -5.94 -7.25 -10.38
N LYS A 253 -5.66 -7.20 -9.07
CA LYS A 253 -6.59 -7.56 -8.00
C LYS A 253 -7.27 -6.31 -7.44
N LEU A 254 -8.37 -6.47 -6.69
CA LEU A 254 -9.03 -5.35 -6.03
C LEU A 254 -8.07 -4.58 -5.13
N LYS A 255 -8.22 -3.26 -5.08
CA LYS A 255 -7.37 -2.36 -4.28
C LYS A 255 -7.37 -2.75 -2.80
N CYS A 256 -6.19 -2.86 -2.20
CA CYS A 256 -6.04 -3.21 -0.77
C CYS A 256 -6.57 -2.12 0.18
N CYS A 257 -6.61 -0.86 -0.23
CA CYS A 257 -7.19 0.22 0.58
C CYS A 257 -8.68 -0.02 0.87
N LEU A 258 -9.42 -0.72 0.00
CA LEU A 258 -10.81 -1.09 0.25
C LEU A 258 -10.97 -1.92 1.54
N ASN A 259 -10.07 -2.85 1.77
CA ASN A 259 -10.10 -3.69 2.99
C ASN A 259 -9.54 -2.95 4.21
N TYR A 260 -8.54 -2.09 4.00
CA TYR A 260 -7.92 -1.33 5.07
C TYR A 260 -8.89 -0.33 5.72
N GLU A 261 -9.70 0.32 4.91
CA GLU A 261 -10.67 1.31 5.36
C GLU A 261 -12.01 0.70 5.79
N LEU A 262 -12.25 -0.60 5.51
CA LEU A 262 -13.54 -1.26 5.68
C LEU A 262 -14.09 -1.15 7.10
N ASP A 263 -13.25 -1.38 8.09
CA ASP A 263 -13.65 -1.38 9.50
C ASP A 263 -14.15 -0.01 9.95
N PHE A 264 -13.51 1.08 9.49
CA PHE A 264 -13.95 2.45 9.76
C PHE A 264 -15.31 2.76 9.13
N TYR A 265 -15.52 2.31 7.88
CA TYR A 265 -16.82 2.47 7.23
C TYR A 265 -17.92 1.65 7.91
N GLN A 266 -17.63 0.43 8.34
CA GLN A 266 -18.57 -0.40 9.07
C GLN A 266 -18.92 0.21 10.43
N GLU A 267 -17.95 0.77 11.14
CA GLU A 267 -18.18 1.46 12.41
C GLU A 267 -19.05 2.69 12.21
N ALA A 268 -18.73 3.53 11.23
CA ALA A 268 -19.51 4.71 10.91
C ALA A 268 -20.94 4.37 10.49
N LEU A 269 -21.14 3.27 9.77
CA LEU A 269 -22.48 2.84 9.33
C LEU A 269 -23.36 2.28 10.45
N LYS A 270 -22.81 1.89 11.60
CA LYS A 270 -23.62 1.42 12.76
C LYS A 270 -24.59 2.48 13.25
N ASP A 271 -24.20 3.74 13.17
CA ASP A 271 -25.01 4.87 13.61
C ASP A 271 -26.12 5.25 12.63
N PHE A 272 -26.04 4.78 11.38
CA PHE A 272 -27.02 5.13 10.34
C PHE A 272 -28.22 4.18 10.34
N PRO A 273 -29.40 4.70 9.94
CA PRO A 273 -30.53 3.86 9.63
C PRO A 273 -30.20 2.88 8.48
N LYS A 274 -30.88 1.74 8.45
CA LYS A 274 -30.67 0.75 7.41
C LYS A 274 -30.94 1.34 6.02
N SER A 275 -30.19 0.93 5.01
CA SER A 275 -30.36 1.40 3.62
C SER A 275 -31.76 1.16 3.04
N ASN A 276 -32.50 0.20 3.58
CA ASN A 276 -33.88 -0.10 3.17
C ASN A 276 -34.93 0.70 3.94
N THR A 277 -34.54 1.71 4.71
CA THR A 277 -35.44 2.52 5.52
C THR A 277 -36.41 3.30 4.64
N LYS A 278 -37.69 3.24 4.99
CA LYS A 278 -38.77 3.98 4.34
C LYS A 278 -39.26 5.04 5.30
N LEU A 279 -39.52 6.25 4.78
CA LEU A 279 -40.14 7.32 5.52
C LEU A 279 -41.57 7.49 5.05
N LEU A 280 -42.50 7.52 6.02
CA LEU A 280 -43.92 7.70 5.76
C LEU A 280 -44.25 9.20 5.90
N THR A 281 -44.72 9.79 4.80
CA THR A 281 -45.17 11.18 4.76
C THR A 281 -46.60 11.27 4.24
N GLU A 282 -47.25 12.40 4.38
CA GLU A 282 -48.58 12.64 3.80
C GLU A 282 -48.53 12.63 2.27
N LYS A 283 -47.45 13.11 1.66
CA LYS A 283 -47.23 13.07 0.20
C LYS A 283 -46.95 11.71 -0.36
N GLY A 284 -46.63 10.71 0.49
CA GLY A 284 -46.37 9.34 0.08
C GLY A 284 -45.18 8.71 0.80
N ILE A 285 -44.74 7.57 0.30
CA ILE A 285 -43.60 6.82 0.88
C ILE A 285 -42.32 7.26 0.18
N ALA A 286 -41.33 7.63 0.96
CA ALA A 286 -40.00 7.95 0.48
C ALA A 286 -39.01 6.82 0.79
N TYR A 287 -38.12 6.54 -0.15
CA TYR A 287 -37.11 5.50 -0.08
C TYR A 287 -35.72 6.08 -0.03
N CYS A 288 -34.84 5.51 0.81
CA CYS A 288 -33.44 5.88 0.83
C CYS A 288 -32.75 5.39 -0.45
N GLN A 289 -32.11 6.28 -1.20
CA GLN A 289 -31.36 5.97 -2.40
C GLN A 289 -29.86 5.97 -2.17
N LYS A 290 -29.37 6.90 -1.34
CA LYS A 290 -27.95 7.07 -1.08
C LYS A 290 -27.71 7.52 0.35
N ILE A 291 -26.62 7.04 0.93
CA ILE A 291 -26.12 7.47 2.24
C ILE A 291 -24.79 8.17 2.01
N ASP A 292 -24.61 9.36 2.52
CA ASP A 292 -23.32 10.04 2.56
C ASP A 292 -22.76 9.95 3.98
N ILE A 293 -21.80 9.06 4.15
CA ILE A 293 -21.23 8.74 5.46
C ILE A 293 -20.44 9.93 6.02
N PHE A 294 -19.75 10.67 5.14
CA PHE A 294 -18.89 11.79 5.55
C PHE A 294 -19.69 13.02 5.96
N LYS A 295 -20.73 13.35 5.19
CA LYS A 295 -21.64 14.48 5.50
C LYS A 295 -22.68 14.12 6.56
N LYS A 296 -22.79 12.86 6.96
CA LYS A 296 -23.84 12.33 7.84
C LYS A 296 -25.25 12.65 7.34
N THR A 297 -25.47 12.46 6.04
CA THR A 297 -26.74 12.74 5.37
C THR A 297 -27.23 11.56 4.57
N LEU A 298 -28.56 11.47 4.45
CA LEU A 298 -29.24 10.44 3.64
C LEU A 298 -30.04 11.13 2.55
N TRP A 299 -30.08 10.54 1.37
CA TRP A 299 -30.86 11.01 0.25
C TRP A 299 -32.11 10.17 0.09
N PHE A 300 -33.26 10.80 0.17
CA PHE A 300 -34.56 10.18 0.01
C PHE A 300 -35.25 10.66 -1.25
N VAL A 301 -36.07 9.78 -1.83
CA VAL A 301 -36.84 10.04 -3.05
C VAL A 301 -38.24 9.50 -2.85
N TYR A 302 -39.26 10.27 -3.24
CA TYR A 302 -40.64 9.80 -3.24
C TYR A 302 -40.89 8.75 -4.34
N LYS A 303 -41.74 7.77 -4.06
CA LYS A 303 -42.09 6.74 -5.05
C LYS A 303 -42.68 7.33 -6.32
N ASN A 304 -43.43 8.42 -6.20
CA ASN A 304 -44.14 9.07 -7.30
C ASN A 304 -43.34 10.19 -7.99
N ASP A 305 -42.18 10.59 -7.40
CA ASP A 305 -41.33 11.64 -7.93
C ASP A 305 -39.87 11.22 -7.79
N SER A 306 -39.37 10.52 -8.80
CA SER A 306 -37.99 10.00 -8.83
C SER A 306 -36.94 11.03 -9.20
N ILE A 307 -37.34 12.25 -9.57
CA ILE A 307 -36.43 13.31 -10.04
C ILE A 307 -35.88 14.11 -8.87
N ASN A 308 -36.75 14.45 -7.90
CA ASN A 308 -36.39 15.30 -6.79
C ASN A 308 -35.79 14.52 -5.62
N TRP A 309 -34.52 14.79 -5.32
CA TRP A 309 -33.77 14.14 -4.25
C TRP A 309 -33.71 15.05 -3.03
N HIS A 310 -34.16 14.58 -1.88
CA HIS A 310 -34.16 15.31 -0.61
C HIS A 310 -33.00 14.85 0.27
N GLN A 311 -32.08 15.78 0.57
CA GLN A 311 -30.94 15.51 1.45
C GLN A 311 -31.32 15.81 2.89
N ILE A 312 -31.34 14.81 3.75
CA ILE A 312 -31.77 14.91 5.14
C ILE A 312 -30.63 14.46 6.06
N SER A 313 -30.44 15.16 7.17
CA SER A 313 -29.42 14.78 8.16
C SER A 313 -29.82 13.48 8.88
N ASP A 314 -28.82 12.70 9.32
CA ASP A 314 -29.04 11.47 10.09
C ASP A 314 -29.90 11.70 11.34
N LYS A 315 -29.74 12.85 12.03
CA LYS A 315 -30.53 13.22 13.20
C LYS A 315 -32.00 13.38 12.86
N ASN A 316 -32.30 14.14 11.81
CA ASN A 316 -33.66 14.38 11.34
C ASN A 316 -34.31 13.09 10.90
N VAL A 317 -33.58 12.20 10.22
CA VAL A 317 -34.10 10.89 9.79
C VAL A 317 -34.51 10.05 11.01
N LYS A 318 -33.68 10.03 12.05
CA LYS A 318 -33.98 9.33 13.32
C LYS A 318 -35.22 9.90 14.02
N GLU A 319 -35.39 11.22 14.00
CA GLU A 319 -36.60 11.88 14.53
C GLU A 319 -37.84 11.50 13.74
N ILE A 320 -37.77 11.56 12.42
CA ILE A 320 -38.86 11.14 11.54
C ILE A 320 -39.24 9.68 11.77
N LEU A 321 -38.26 8.80 11.93
CA LEU A 321 -38.51 7.40 12.22
C LEU A 321 -39.19 7.19 13.58
N LYS A 322 -38.90 7.99 14.61
CA LYS A 322 -39.60 7.97 15.89
C LYS A 322 -41.06 8.42 15.73
N ILE A 323 -41.30 9.51 15.01
CA ILE A 323 -42.64 10.02 14.72
C ILE A 323 -43.46 8.96 13.94
N ASN A 324 -42.84 8.33 12.95
CA ASN A 324 -43.49 7.27 12.19
C ASN A 324 -43.76 6.03 13.04
N ALA A 325 -42.92 5.69 14.03
CA ALA A 325 -43.14 4.60 14.95
C ALA A 325 -44.33 4.86 15.89
N GLU A 326 -44.60 6.13 16.23
CA GLU A 326 -45.77 6.58 16.96
C GLU A 326 -47.07 6.60 16.11
N GLY A 327 -46.99 6.20 14.83
CA GLY A 327 -48.12 6.18 13.91
C GLY A 327 -48.46 7.54 13.28
N LYS A 328 -47.67 8.58 13.55
CA LYS A 328 -47.86 9.90 12.94
C LYS A 328 -47.08 10.01 11.63
N LYS A 329 -47.63 10.69 10.66
CA LYS A 329 -46.97 11.01 9.38
C LYS A 329 -46.50 12.45 9.40
N ILE A 330 -45.35 12.73 8.83
CA ILE A 330 -44.87 14.08 8.60
C ILE A 330 -45.48 14.64 7.31
N GLU A 331 -45.70 15.96 7.25
CA GLU A 331 -46.28 16.60 6.08
C GLU A 331 -45.36 16.49 4.86
N ASN A 332 -44.14 17.00 4.95
CA ASN A 332 -43.20 17.07 3.82
C ASN A 332 -41.77 16.73 4.25
N LEU A 333 -40.95 16.21 3.30
CA LEU A 333 -39.49 16.02 3.51
C LEU A 333 -38.71 17.33 3.28
N GLU A 334 -39.32 18.27 2.57
CA GLU A 334 -38.66 19.55 2.22
C GLU A 334 -38.29 20.38 3.46
N ASP A 335 -39.11 20.30 4.51
CA ASP A 335 -38.91 21.02 5.79
C ASP A 335 -37.70 20.53 6.55
N TYR A 336 -37.28 19.28 6.32
CA TYR A 336 -36.13 18.62 6.96
C TYR A 336 -34.90 18.60 6.08
N THR A 337 -34.98 19.18 4.87
CA THR A 337 -33.85 19.18 3.91
C THR A 337 -32.77 20.12 4.37
N VAL A 338 -31.52 19.65 4.35
CA VAL A 338 -30.35 20.50 4.65
C VAL A 338 -30.15 21.47 3.52
N SER A 339 -30.44 22.76 3.75
CA SER A 339 -30.05 23.81 2.81
C SER A 339 -28.52 23.91 2.81
N GLU A 340 -27.87 23.51 1.72
CA GLU A 340 -26.47 23.81 1.56
C GLU A 340 -26.28 25.32 1.46
N ASN A 341 -25.80 25.93 2.53
CA ASN A 341 -25.16 27.24 2.41
C ASN A 341 -23.89 26.99 1.57
N ILE A 342 -23.99 27.24 0.27
CA ILE A 342 -22.83 27.29 -0.61
C ILE A 342 -22.03 28.52 -0.15
N SER A 343 -21.21 28.34 0.88
CA SER A 343 -20.13 29.26 1.14
C SER A 343 -19.25 29.20 -0.10
N ASN A 344 -19.23 30.28 -0.86
CA ASN A 344 -18.25 30.46 -1.93
C ASN A 344 -16.87 30.40 -1.26
N ILE A 345 -16.28 29.22 -1.25
CA ILE A 345 -14.89 29.05 -0.83
C ILE A 345 -14.06 29.70 -1.92
N SER A 346 -13.75 31.00 -1.74
CA SER A 346 -12.76 31.66 -2.56
C SER A 346 -11.40 31.01 -2.18
N PHE A 347 -10.87 30.21 -3.08
CA PHE A 347 -9.49 29.74 -2.94
C PHE A 347 -8.59 30.96 -3.15
N GLU A 348 -8.09 31.55 -2.06
CA GLU A 348 -7.02 32.53 -2.13
C GLU A 348 -5.75 31.81 -2.58
N ASN A 349 -5.06 32.41 -3.55
CA ASN A 349 -3.76 31.89 -3.99
C ASN A 349 -2.80 31.87 -2.80
N VAL A 350 -2.27 30.71 -2.47
CA VAL A 350 -1.23 30.57 -1.46
C VAL A 350 -0.02 31.34 -1.93
N VAL A 351 0.57 32.13 -1.04
CA VAL A 351 1.73 33.00 -1.30
C VAL A 351 2.81 32.21 -2.08
N GLY A 352 3.13 32.69 -3.29
CA GLY A 352 4.18 32.14 -4.14
C GLY A 352 3.71 31.17 -5.24
N GLN A 353 2.44 30.86 -5.35
CA GLN A 353 1.93 30.09 -6.49
C GLN A 353 1.40 31.02 -7.60
N ASP A 354 1.94 30.87 -8.79
CA ASP A 354 1.44 31.53 -9.98
C ASP A 354 0.02 31.07 -10.33
N SER A 355 -0.87 32.02 -10.67
CA SER A 355 -2.22 31.69 -11.13
C SER A 355 -2.17 30.84 -12.40
N LEU A 356 -2.97 29.77 -12.44
CA LEU A 356 -3.13 28.93 -13.63
C LEU A 356 -3.62 29.71 -14.85
N THR A 357 -4.26 30.88 -14.65
CA THR A 357 -4.82 31.75 -15.69
C THR A 357 -3.87 32.89 -16.12
N ARG A 358 -2.61 32.88 -15.65
CA ARG A 358 -1.66 33.98 -15.95
C ARG A 358 -1.40 34.19 -17.45
N PHE A 359 -1.56 33.14 -18.25
CA PHE A 359 -1.41 33.20 -19.70
C PHE A 359 -2.68 33.53 -20.45
N ASP A 360 -3.84 33.61 -19.77
CA ASP A 360 -5.11 33.95 -20.38
C ASP A 360 -5.16 35.44 -20.66
N LYS A 361 -5.15 35.82 -21.93
CA LYS A 361 -5.34 37.22 -22.33
C LYS A 361 -6.74 37.69 -21.96
N LYS A 362 -6.86 38.59 -20.99
CA LYS A 362 -8.14 39.24 -20.66
C LYS A 362 -8.74 39.89 -21.91
N LYS A 363 -9.80 39.32 -22.49
CA LYS A 363 -10.55 39.95 -23.56
C LYS A 363 -11.16 41.26 -23.05
N LYS A 364 -10.65 42.41 -23.51
CA LYS A 364 -11.25 43.71 -23.22
C LYS A 364 -12.67 43.71 -23.74
N LYS A 365 -13.67 43.83 -22.87
CA LYS A 365 -15.06 44.06 -23.25
C LYS A 365 -15.14 45.41 -23.97
N LYS A 366 -15.40 45.40 -25.29
CA LYS A 366 -15.74 46.63 -26.04
C LYS A 366 -17.00 47.21 -25.46
N LYS A 367 -16.89 48.42 -24.85
CA LYS A 367 -18.05 49.22 -24.46
C LYS A 367 -18.85 49.55 -25.73
N ARG A 368 -20.07 49.04 -25.85
CA ARG A 368 -21.03 49.51 -26.89
C ARG A 368 -21.32 50.98 -26.63
N LYS A 369 -20.91 51.86 -27.56
CA LYS A 369 -21.35 53.23 -27.59
C LYS A 369 -22.84 53.22 -27.97
N LEU A 370 -23.71 53.68 -27.07
CA LEU A 370 -25.08 54.03 -27.41
C LEU A 370 -25.02 55.25 -28.31
N SER A 371 -25.44 55.12 -29.57
CA SER A 371 -25.72 56.26 -30.44
C SER A 371 -26.98 56.91 -29.94
N LYS A 372 -26.87 58.20 -29.50
CA LYS A 372 -28.01 59.08 -29.34
C LYS A 372 -28.51 59.40 -30.74
N SER A 373 -29.74 59.00 -31.06
CA SER A 373 -30.52 59.56 -32.16
C SER A 373 -31.24 60.88 -31.70
N VAL A 374 -31.06 61.91 -32.44
CA VAL A 374 -31.81 63.15 -32.39
C VAL A 374 -33.21 62.91 -32.95
#